data_39456a05082f72c302095cf1420278d8
#
_entry.id   39456a05082f72c302095cf1420278d8
#
_cell.length_a   1.000
_cell.length_b   1.000
_cell.length_c   1.000
_cell.angle_alpha   90.00
_cell.angle_beta   90.00
_cell.angle_gamma   90.00
#
_symmetry.space_group_name_H-M   'P 1'
#
loop_
_entity.id
_entity.type
_entity.pdbx_description
1 polymer ?
#
loop_
_entity_poly.entity_id
_entity_poly.type
_entity_poly.pdbx_seq_one_letter_code
_entity_poly.pdbx_strand_id
1 'polypeptide(L)'
;PNCGLSIDHHQSNKSSLLSDGAVVIWKDSPSAARIAFELFSENIDLSDMEELIEWVDKLDSGGITREEYLSDSPVLWLSRLIDEGEDIANIILENLQMGVSVEGILEQPNFNSLVNKKRVRMEELKRKIEERLRIEDRIAIVRLENLGLRSNGYQITAMGGERCDACIVIHGDVGASFDDNGKYPVSASFYTNSFLHRSGGIFDLTLMATLLDPDGGGHANACGCRIQPIGEHGIENRQVSEDDIQRNIELWQKMWSER
;
A
#
# COMPACT_ATOMS: atom_id res chain seq x y z
N PRO A 1 9.07 25.62 -3.74
CA PRO A 1 9.99 25.27 -2.68
C PRO A 1 11.38 25.10 -3.29
N ASN A 2 12.38 25.74 -2.68
CA ASN A 2 13.76 25.65 -3.13
C ASN A 2 14.34 24.30 -2.70
N CYS A 3 14.21 23.26 -3.54
CA CYS A 3 14.84 21.97 -3.32
C CYS A 3 16.28 22.07 -3.85
N GLY A 4 17.30 21.87 -3.01
CA GLY A 4 18.71 21.90 -3.40
C GLY A 4 19.18 20.56 -4.01
N LEU A 5 18.59 19.44 -3.55
CA LEU A 5 18.90 18.07 -3.99
C LEU A 5 17.60 17.26 -4.08
N SER A 6 17.39 16.57 -5.18
CA SER A 6 16.32 15.60 -5.39
C SER A 6 16.91 14.23 -5.71
N ILE A 7 16.50 13.20 -4.99
CA ILE A 7 16.92 11.82 -5.23
C ILE A 7 15.65 11.02 -5.54
N ASP A 8 15.63 10.31 -6.67
CA ASP A 8 14.45 9.57 -7.12
C ASP A 8 14.83 8.31 -7.92
N HIS A 9 13.98 7.29 -7.87
CA HIS A 9 14.10 6.03 -8.59
C HIS A 9 12.87 5.72 -9.47
N HIS A 10 11.76 6.50 -9.33
CA HIS A 10 10.53 6.25 -10.07
C HIS A 10 10.69 6.51 -11.57
N GLN A 11 10.32 5.54 -12.40
CA GLN A 11 10.38 5.66 -13.87
C GLN A 11 9.49 6.79 -14.40
N SER A 12 8.34 7.03 -13.76
CA SER A 12 7.43 8.13 -14.14
C SER A 12 8.06 9.52 -14.00
N ASN A 13 9.02 9.67 -13.09
CA ASN A 13 9.65 10.95 -12.80
C ASN A 13 10.92 11.20 -13.61
N LYS A 14 11.45 10.19 -14.29
CA LYS A 14 12.68 10.26 -15.07
C LYS A 14 12.70 11.40 -16.10
N SER A 15 11.54 11.71 -16.70
CA SER A 15 11.40 12.77 -17.70
C SER A 15 11.06 14.15 -17.12
N SER A 16 10.62 14.22 -15.85
CA SER A 16 10.20 15.46 -15.19
C SER A 16 11.29 16.11 -14.32
N LEU A 17 12.50 15.56 -14.33
CA LEU A 17 13.63 15.93 -13.47
C LEU A 17 14.28 17.29 -13.81
N LEU A 18 13.68 18.10 -14.67
CA LEU A 18 14.16 19.42 -15.02
C LEU A 18 13.59 20.46 -14.03
N SER A 19 14.17 20.55 -12.83
CA SER A 19 13.87 21.67 -11.92
C SER A 19 14.97 22.73 -12.01
N ASP A 20 14.59 23.97 -12.21
CA ASP A 20 15.51 25.12 -12.23
C ASP A 20 16.31 25.18 -10.91
N GLY A 21 17.58 24.80 -10.97
CA GLY A 21 18.57 25.02 -9.92
C GLY A 21 18.75 23.92 -8.88
N ALA A 22 18.02 22.79 -8.93
CA ALA A 22 18.25 21.65 -8.07
C ALA A 22 19.23 20.62 -8.68
N VAL A 23 20.07 20.02 -7.86
CA VAL A 23 20.82 18.80 -8.25
C VAL A 23 19.86 17.64 -8.22
N VAL A 24 19.68 16.95 -9.35
CA VAL A 24 18.79 15.80 -9.46
C VAL A 24 19.61 14.54 -9.70
N ILE A 25 19.39 13.54 -8.85
CA ILE A 25 20.00 12.22 -8.98
C ILE A 25 18.87 11.22 -9.20
N TRP A 26 18.85 10.63 -10.39
CA TRP A 26 17.95 9.53 -10.72
C TRP A 26 18.79 8.31 -11.07
N LYS A 27 18.47 7.17 -10.45
CA LYS A 27 19.06 5.86 -10.79
C LYS A 27 17.95 4.81 -10.81
N ASP A 28 18.13 3.79 -11.64
CA ASP A 28 17.37 2.56 -11.54
C ASP A 28 17.84 1.79 -10.30
N SER A 29 17.04 1.85 -9.25
CA SER A 29 17.38 1.37 -7.92
C SER A 29 16.12 0.81 -7.24
N PRO A 30 16.24 -0.15 -6.33
CA PRO A 30 15.09 -0.69 -5.59
C PRO A 30 14.39 0.37 -4.71
N SER A 31 15.12 1.41 -4.27
CA SER A 31 14.56 2.51 -3.49
C SER A 31 15.35 3.81 -3.66
N ALA A 32 14.75 4.96 -3.40
CA ALA A 32 15.46 6.23 -3.31
C ALA A 32 16.42 6.25 -2.10
N ALA A 33 16.09 5.53 -1.03
CA ALA A 33 16.96 5.37 0.14
C ALA A 33 18.28 4.68 -0.19
N ARG A 34 18.27 3.66 -1.08
CA ARG A 34 19.47 3.00 -1.58
C ARG A 34 20.38 3.98 -2.31
N ILE A 35 19.83 4.82 -3.16
CA ILE A 35 20.62 5.83 -3.90
C ILE A 35 21.26 6.82 -2.92
N ALA A 36 20.51 7.28 -1.93
CA ALA A 36 21.02 8.18 -0.89
C ALA A 36 22.12 7.50 -0.07
N PHE A 37 21.90 6.25 0.36
CA PHE A 37 22.88 5.46 1.09
C PHE A 37 24.19 5.32 0.32
N GLU A 38 24.16 4.90 -0.95
CA GLU A 38 25.34 4.77 -1.79
C GLU A 38 26.09 6.11 -1.94
N LEU A 39 25.33 7.20 -2.19
CA LEU A 39 25.92 8.52 -2.39
C LEU A 39 26.64 9.03 -1.14
N PHE A 40 26.03 8.89 0.01
CA PHE A 40 26.58 9.44 1.25
C PHE A 40 27.62 8.51 1.90
N SER A 41 27.57 7.20 1.66
CA SER A 41 28.57 6.24 2.15
C SER A 41 29.98 6.48 1.59
N GLU A 42 30.11 7.23 0.50
CA GLU A 42 31.43 7.64 -0.02
C GLU A 42 32.19 8.54 0.97
N ASN A 43 31.49 9.25 1.87
CA ASN A 43 32.09 10.25 2.76
C ASN A 43 31.72 10.09 4.23
N ILE A 44 30.74 9.25 4.54
CA ILE A 44 30.21 9.03 5.88
C ILE A 44 30.09 7.52 6.10
N ASP A 45 30.52 7.03 7.27
CA ASP A 45 30.28 5.65 7.63
C ASP A 45 28.80 5.45 7.99
N LEU A 46 28.08 4.72 7.12
CA LEU A 46 26.66 4.37 7.25
C LEU A 46 26.47 2.85 7.37
N SER A 47 27.53 2.10 7.69
CA SER A 47 27.47 0.63 7.76
C SER A 47 26.37 0.11 8.70
N ASP A 48 26.10 0.80 9.79
CA ASP A 48 25.02 0.46 10.74
C ASP A 48 23.60 0.60 10.12
N MET A 49 23.47 1.28 8.98
CA MET A 49 22.19 1.46 8.29
C MET A 49 21.95 0.41 7.19
N GLU A 50 22.92 -0.43 6.86
CA GLU A 50 22.84 -1.32 5.70
C GLU A 50 21.65 -2.28 5.79
N GLU A 51 21.45 -2.92 6.94
CA GLU A 51 20.31 -3.80 7.15
C GLU A 51 18.96 -3.07 7.02
N LEU A 52 18.87 -1.85 7.57
CA LEU A 52 17.66 -1.03 7.44
C LEU A 52 17.37 -0.70 5.96
N ILE A 53 18.41 -0.33 5.20
CA ILE A 53 18.29 -0.04 3.76
C ILE A 53 17.87 -1.28 2.97
N GLU A 54 18.39 -2.47 3.28
CA GLU A 54 17.95 -3.72 2.65
C GLU A 54 16.44 -3.98 2.86
N TRP A 55 15.92 -3.68 4.04
CA TRP A 55 14.49 -3.78 4.31
C TRP A 55 13.67 -2.72 3.55
N VAL A 56 14.17 -1.48 3.48
CA VAL A 56 13.54 -0.41 2.69
C VAL A 56 13.47 -0.80 1.22
N ASP A 57 14.55 -1.37 0.67
CA ASP A 57 14.60 -1.87 -0.71
C ASP A 57 13.52 -2.92 -0.97
N LYS A 58 13.36 -3.88 -0.06
CA LYS A 58 12.34 -4.93 -0.18
C LYS A 58 10.92 -4.39 -0.11
N LEU A 59 10.68 -3.41 0.77
CA LEU A 59 9.35 -2.83 0.96
C LEU A 59 8.95 -1.93 -0.21
N ASP A 60 9.88 -1.13 -0.70
CA ASP A 60 9.64 -0.14 -1.76
C ASP A 60 9.56 -0.79 -3.16
N SER A 61 10.44 -1.75 -3.44
CA SER A 61 10.44 -2.48 -4.71
C SER A 61 9.38 -3.59 -4.82
N GLY A 62 8.68 -3.91 -3.73
CA GLY A 62 7.79 -5.08 -3.67
C GLY A 62 8.54 -6.42 -3.57
N GLY A 63 9.84 -6.40 -3.26
CA GLY A 63 10.70 -7.58 -3.16
C GLY A 63 10.58 -8.37 -1.85
N ILE A 64 9.75 -7.93 -0.91
CA ILE A 64 9.50 -8.62 0.35
C ILE A 64 8.87 -9.99 0.10
N THR A 65 9.34 -11.03 0.78
CA THR A 65 8.70 -12.35 0.75
C THR A 65 7.49 -12.40 1.66
N ARG A 66 6.62 -13.39 1.44
CA ARG A 66 5.45 -13.61 2.29
C ARG A 66 5.86 -13.93 3.73
N GLU A 67 6.91 -14.74 3.91
CA GLU A 67 7.46 -15.12 5.21
C GLU A 67 8.00 -13.89 5.95
N GLU A 68 8.77 -13.05 5.27
CA GLU A 68 9.27 -11.78 5.82
C GLU A 68 8.11 -10.86 6.22
N TYR A 69 7.11 -10.66 5.34
CA TYR A 69 5.96 -9.81 5.63
C TYR A 69 5.15 -10.27 6.86
N LEU A 70 5.03 -11.58 7.05
CA LEU A 70 4.33 -12.19 8.18
C LEU A 70 5.21 -12.33 9.43
N SER A 71 6.50 -12.02 9.33
CA SER A 71 7.42 -12.10 10.46
C SER A 71 7.17 -11.03 11.51
N ASP A 72 7.77 -11.20 12.67
CA ASP A 72 7.75 -10.22 13.76
C ASP A 72 9.01 -9.33 13.73
N SER A 73 9.57 -9.08 12.54
CA SER A 73 10.78 -8.27 12.38
C SER A 73 10.61 -6.88 12.98
N PRO A 74 11.59 -6.39 13.76
CA PRO A 74 11.58 -5.03 14.30
C PRO A 74 11.42 -3.96 13.23
N VAL A 75 12.08 -4.10 12.09
CA VAL A 75 11.99 -3.12 10.98
C VAL A 75 10.57 -3.03 10.42
N LEU A 76 9.84 -4.16 10.31
CA LEU A 76 8.44 -4.14 9.89
C LEU A 76 7.54 -3.44 10.91
N TRP A 77 7.81 -3.60 12.20
CA TRP A 77 7.07 -2.86 13.22
C TRP A 77 7.35 -1.38 13.15
N LEU A 78 8.62 -0.98 12.95
CA LEU A 78 8.98 0.42 12.75
C LEU A 78 8.24 1.02 11.53
N SER A 79 8.27 0.33 10.39
CA SER A 79 7.54 0.73 9.18
C SER A 79 6.04 0.91 9.42
N ARG A 80 5.41 -0.03 10.13
CA ARG A 80 3.98 0.06 10.48
C ARG A 80 3.64 1.21 11.41
N LEU A 81 4.59 1.67 12.24
CA LEU A 81 4.40 2.81 13.15
C LEU A 81 4.53 4.16 12.44
N ILE A 82 5.32 4.26 11.37
CA ILE A 82 5.43 5.47 10.55
C ILE A 82 4.05 5.89 10.02
N ASP A 83 3.18 4.93 9.71
CA ASP A 83 1.80 5.17 9.25
C ASP A 83 0.88 5.79 10.32
N GLU A 84 1.28 5.81 11.61
CA GLU A 84 0.46 6.38 12.69
C GLU A 84 0.49 7.92 12.72
N GLY A 85 1.40 8.56 11.98
CA GLY A 85 1.43 9.99 11.79
C GLY A 85 2.83 10.60 11.71
N GLU A 86 2.87 11.84 11.23
CA GLU A 86 4.11 12.58 10.99
C GLU A 86 4.94 12.78 12.27
N ASP A 87 4.30 13.02 13.40
CA ASP A 87 5.00 13.18 14.70
C ASP A 87 5.76 11.91 15.07
N ILE A 88 5.16 10.73 14.84
CA ILE A 88 5.81 9.44 15.13
C ILE A 88 6.99 9.23 14.17
N ALA A 89 6.82 9.51 12.90
CA ALA A 89 7.88 9.41 11.90
C ALA A 89 9.09 10.31 12.26
N ASN A 90 8.83 11.55 12.69
CA ASN A 90 9.88 12.49 13.11
C ASN A 90 10.64 11.98 14.35
N ILE A 91 9.95 11.48 15.38
CA ILE A 91 10.60 10.91 16.57
C ILE A 91 11.45 9.68 16.20
N ILE A 92 10.97 8.81 15.30
CA ILE A 92 11.75 7.68 14.79
C ILE A 92 13.03 8.19 14.12
N LEU A 93 12.91 9.16 13.22
CA LEU A 93 14.05 9.74 12.51
C LEU A 93 15.07 10.36 13.47
N GLU A 94 14.64 11.10 14.48
CA GLU A 94 15.52 11.67 15.51
C GLU A 94 16.27 10.59 16.28
N ASN A 95 15.62 9.48 16.66
CA ASN A 95 16.28 8.36 17.33
C ASN A 95 17.32 7.69 16.42
N LEU A 96 17.00 7.45 15.15
CA LEU A 96 17.95 6.90 14.19
C LEU A 96 19.15 7.82 13.98
N GLN A 97 18.95 9.14 13.90
CA GLN A 97 20.04 10.14 13.84
C GLN A 97 20.94 10.12 15.09
N MET A 98 20.40 9.79 16.25
CA MET A 98 21.16 9.62 17.49
C MET A 98 21.86 8.25 17.59
N GLY A 99 21.76 7.39 16.57
CA GLY A 99 22.37 6.07 16.55
C GLY A 99 21.62 5.04 17.40
N VAL A 100 20.34 5.28 17.75
CA VAL A 100 19.53 4.29 18.46
C VAL A 100 19.10 3.21 17.46
N SER A 101 19.35 1.93 17.81
CA SER A 101 18.93 0.81 16.95
C SER A 101 17.40 0.70 16.83
N VAL A 102 16.91 0.02 15.79
CA VAL A 102 15.48 -0.21 15.58
C VAL A 102 14.83 -0.89 16.79
N GLU A 103 15.49 -1.90 17.34
CA GLU A 103 15.06 -2.59 18.56
C GLU A 103 14.99 -1.62 19.75
N GLY A 104 16.05 -0.81 19.93
CA GLY A 104 16.11 0.18 21.01
C GLY A 104 15.00 1.23 20.92
N ILE A 105 14.58 1.60 19.71
CA ILE A 105 13.42 2.48 19.50
C ILE A 105 12.15 1.78 19.96
N LEU A 106 11.91 0.55 19.50
CA LEU A 106 10.70 -0.21 19.80
C LEU A 106 10.54 -0.60 21.28
N GLU A 107 11.66 -0.72 22.03
CA GLU A 107 11.68 -1.00 23.45
C GLU A 107 11.30 0.22 24.31
N GLN A 108 11.35 1.44 23.76
CA GLN A 108 10.90 2.63 24.49
C GLN A 108 9.43 2.50 24.89
N PRO A 109 9.01 2.90 26.10
CA PRO A 109 7.65 2.67 26.60
C PRO A 109 6.53 3.21 25.71
N ASN A 110 6.75 4.37 25.09
CA ASN A 110 5.80 4.99 24.15
C ASN A 110 5.64 4.13 22.88
N PHE A 111 6.74 3.69 22.25
CA PHE A 111 6.71 2.85 21.06
C PHE A 111 6.19 1.46 21.35
N ASN A 112 6.60 0.85 22.46
CA ASN A 112 6.07 -0.45 22.89
C ASN A 112 4.55 -0.42 23.05
N SER A 113 4.02 0.66 23.66
CA SER A 113 2.56 0.87 23.77
C SER A 113 1.88 0.98 22.40
N LEU A 114 2.48 1.70 21.43
CA LEU A 114 1.96 1.84 20.07
C LEU A 114 1.98 0.50 19.33
N VAL A 115 3.08 -0.24 19.40
CA VAL A 115 3.19 -1.59 18.82
C VAL A 115 2.08 -2.50 19.33
N ASN A 116 1.85 -2.54 20.65
CA ASN A 116 0.81 -3.37 21.24
C ASN A 116 -0.59 -2.97 20.76
N LYS A 117 -0.89 -1.67 20.67
CA LYS A 117 -2.16 -1.19 20.09
C LYS A 117 -2.31 -1.58 18.62
N LYS A 118 -1.24 -1.46 17.84
CA LYS A 118 -1.24 -1.83 16.42
C LYS A 118 -1.43 -3.33 16.25
N ARG A 119 -0.81 -4.18 17.08
CA ARG A 119 -1.00 -5.64 17.09
C ARG A 119 -2.48 -5.99 17.26
N VAL A 120 -3.14 -5.41 18.25
CA VAL A 120 -4.58 -5.66 18.50
C VAL A 120 -5.42 -5.29 17.27
N ARG A 121 -5.18 -4.11 16.68
CA ARG A 121 -5.89 -3.68 15.46
C ARG A 121 -5.62 -4.61 14.26
N MET A 122 -4.38 -5.07 14.11
CA MET A 122 -4.01 -6.00 13.02
C MET A 122 -4.67 -7.36 13.19
N GLU A 123 -4.75 -7.89 14.41
CA GLU A 123 -5.46 -9.15 14.67
C GLU A 123 -6.98 -9.01 14.42
N GLU A 124 -7.58 -7.87 14.78
CA GLU A 124 -8.98 -7.60 14.45
C GLU A 124 -9.20 -7.54 12.94
N LEU A 125 -8.34 -6.80 12.22
CA LEU A 125 -8.39 -6.71 10.75
C LEU A 125 -8.22 -8.10 10.12
N LYS A 126 -7.24 -8.89 10.57
CA LYS A 126 -6.99 -10.25 10.09
C LYS A 126 -8.23 -11.12 10.26
N ARG A 127 -8.85 -11.12 11.44
CA ARG A 127 -10.09 -11.86 11.70
C ARG A 127 -11.22 -11.42 10.76
N LYS A 128 -11.37 -10.11 10.52
CA LYS A 128 -12.40 -9.59 9.59
C LYS A 128 -12.13 -9.99 8.15
N ILE A 129 -10.86 -10.02 7.74
CA ILE A 129 -10.48 -10.54 6.43
C ILE A 129 -10.80 -12.03 6.33
N GLU A 130 -10.43 -12.85 7.32
CA GLU A 130 -10.72 -14.29 7.35
C GLU A 130 -12.21 -14.59 7.20
N GLU A 131 -13.06 -13.84 7.90
CA GLU A 131 -14.52 -13.97 7.86
C GLU A 131 -15.11 -13.65 6.48
N ARG A 132 -14.45 -12.79 5.69
CA ARG A 132 -15.00 -12.16 4.48
C ARG A 132 -14.24 -12.47 3.19
N LEU A 133 -13.08 -13.10 3.29
CA LEU A 133 -12.24 -13.46 2.14
C LEU A 133 -12.94 -14.48 1.26
N ARG A 134 -13.15 -14.13 0.01
CA ARG A 134 -13.56 -15.04 -1.06
C ARG A 134 -12.47 -15.10 -2.09
N ILE A 135 -12.23 -16.26 -2.68
CA ILE A 135 -11.27 -16.43 -3.76
C ILE A 135 -11.98 -17.16 -4.90
N GLU A 136 -12.11 -16.49 -6.03
CA GLU A 136 -12.78 -17.00 -7.22
C GLU A 136 -11.88 -16.73 -8.41
N ASP A 137 -11.69 -17.72 -9.28
CA ASP A 137 -10.77 -17.64 -10.44
C ASP A 137 -9.40 -16.99 -10.11
N ARG A 138 -8.85 -17.32 -8.94
CA ARG A 138 -7.56 -16.79 -8.44
C ARG A 138 -7.53 -15.28 -8.17
N ILE A 139 -8.67 -14.62 -8.03
CA ILE A 139 -8.75 -13.27 -7.47
C ILE A 139 -9.37 -13.33 -6.07
N ALA A 140 -8.68 -12.72 -5.11
CA ALA A 140 -9.14 -12.61 -3.73
C ALA A 140 -10.01 -11.36 -3.58
N ILE A 141 -11.18 -11.47 -2.96
CA ILE A 141 -12.12 -10.38 -2.79
C ILE A 141 -12.44 -10.25 -1.30
N VAL A 142 -12.28 -9.04 -0.75
CA VAL A 142 -12.60 -8.72 0.63
C VAL A 142 -13.43 -7.44 0.70
N ARG A 143 -14.56 -7.51 1.40
CA ARG A 143 -15.48 -6.40 1.63
C ARG A 143 -15.31 -5.89 3.06
N LEU A 144 -14.76 -4.69 3.23
CA LEU A 144 -14.52 -4.02 4.51
C LEU A 144 -15.35 -2.75 4.68
N GLU A 145 -16.32 -2.50 3.78
CA GLU A 145 -17.20 -1.34 3.88
C GLU A 145 -17.97 -1.34 5.21
N ASN A 146 -18.27 -0.15 5.71
CA ASN A 146 -18.98 0.13 6.98
C ASN A 146 -18.26 -0.39 8.24
N LEU A 147 -17.01 -0.84 8.15
CA LEU A 147 -16.27 -1.36 9.32
C LEU A 147 -15.28 -0.34 9.91
N GLY A 148 -15.02 0.79 9.22
CA GLY A 148 -13.95 1.71 9.60
C GLY A 148 -12.54 1.09 9.48
N LEU A 149 -12.42 -0.05 8.78
CA LEU A 149 -11.17 -0.77 8.57
C LEU A 149 -10.63 -0.52 7.15
N ARG A 150 -9.31 -0.47 7.04
CA ARG A 150 -8.60 -0.40 5.76
C ARG A 150 -7.50 -1.45 5.73
N SER A 151 -7.27 -2.01 4.57
CA SER A 151 -6.18 -2.95 4.32
C SER A 151 -5.51 -2.62 2.99
N ASN A 152 -4.23 -2.91 2.90
CA ASN A 152 -3.51 -2.94 1.65
C ASN A 152 -3.52 -4.35 1.04
N GLY A 153 -3.02 -4.46 -0.19
CA GLY A 153 -2.98 -5.73 -0.90
C GLY A 153 -2.10 -6.79 -0.26
N TYR A 154 -1.03 -6.41 0.42
CA TYR A 154 -0.13 -7.35 1.08
C TYR A 154 -0.83 -8.23 2.11
N GLN A 155 -1.67 -7.63 2.97
CA GLN A 155 -2.38 -8.41 3.99
C GLN A 155 -3.32 -9.42 3.34
N ILE A 156 -4.07 -9.02 2.31
CA ILE A 156 -5.03 -9.88 1.63
C ILE A 156 -4.32 -11.00 0.86
N THR A 157 -3.30 -10.65 0.09
CA THR A 157 -2.57 -11.63 -0.73
C THR A 157 -1.70 -12.55 0.13
N ALA A 158 -1.16 -12.09 1.27
CA ALA A 158 -0.47 -12.94 2.23
C ALA A 158 -1.41 -14.02 2.80
N MET A 159 -2.69 -13.67 3.08
CA MET A 159 -3.69 -14.61 3.57
C MET A 159 -4.22 -15.52 2.47
N GLY A 160 -4.39 -15.01 1.25
CA GLY A 160 -4.76 -15.79 0.07
C GLY A 160 -3.66 -16.77 -0.35
N GLY A 161 -2.39 -16.39 -0.17
CA GLY A 161 -1.22 -17.19 -0.54
C GLY A 161 -1.22 -17.55 -2.03
N GLU A 162 -0.84 -18.76 -2.35
CA GLU A 162 -0.79 -19.27 -3.74
C GLU A 162 -2.16 -19.43 -4.41
N ARG A 163 -3.24 -19.25 -3.66
CA ARG A 163 -4.60 -19.41 -4.20
C ARG A 163 -5.07 -18.20 -5.00
N CYS A 164 -4.38 -17.04 -4.91
CA CYS A 164 -4.76 -15.83 -5.63
C CYS A 164 -3.57 -15.16 -6.31
N ASP A 165 -3.81 -14.63 -7.51
CA ASP A 165 -2.85 -13.84 -8.29
C ASP A 165 -2.99 -12.34 -8.04
N ALA A 166 -4.19 -11.92 -7.62
CA ALA A 166 -4.52 -10.52 -7.31
C ALA A 166 -5.60 -10.45 -6.25
N CYS A 167 -5.88 -9.24 -5.76
CA CYS A 167 -7.02 -9.01 -4.87
C CYS A 167 -7.79 -7.72 -5.18
N ILE A 168 -9.06 -7.72 -4.80
CA ILE A 168 -9.98 -6.58 -4.74
C ILE A 168 -10.31 -6.34 -3.26
N VAL A 169 -10.13 -5.11 -2.79
CA VAL A 169 -10.47 -4.72 -1.43
C VAL A 169 -11.45 -3.56 -1.48
N ILE A 170 -12.63 -3.74 -0.89
CA ILE A 170 -13.66 -2.71 -0.81
C ILE A 170 -13.54 -2.01 0.54
N HIS A 171 -13.51 -0.69 0.54
CA HIS A 171 -13.39 0.17 1.72
C HIS A 171 -14.46 1.26 1.74
N GLY A 172 -14.51 2.01 2.85
CA GLY A 172 -15.34 3.19 3.01
C GLY A 172 -16.71 2.87 3.58
N ASP A 173 -17.59 3.85 3.53
CA ASP A 173 -18.92 3.78 4.14
C ASP A 173 -20.00 3.99 3.06
N VAL A 174 -20.97 3.09 3.03
CA VAL A 174 -22.09 3.18 2.09
C VAL A 174 -22.89 4.47 2.37
N GLY A 175 -23.11 5.25 1.33
CA GLY A 175 -23.84 6.51 1.41
C GLY A 175 -23.03 7.70 1.96
N ALA A 176 -21.75 7.52 2.29
CA ALA A 176 -20.89 8.64 2.69
C ALA A 176 -20.46 9.51 1.51
N SER A 177 -20.16 10.78 1.80
CA SER A 177 -19.53 11.73 0.90
C SER A 177 -18.14 12.13 1.41
N PHE A 178 -17.34 12.82 0.57
CA PHE A 178 -15.99 13.27 0.95
C PHE A 178 -15.96 14.27 2.11
N ASP A 179 -17.07 14.95 2.39
CA ASP A 179 -17.18 15.97 3.45
C ASP A 179 -17.73 15.42 4.77
N ASP A 180 -18.03 14.12 4.84
CA ASP A 180 -18.55 13.49 6.05
C ASP A 180 -17.43 13.26 7.07
N ASN A 181 -17.54 13.85 8.26
CA ASN A 181 -16.57 13.75 9.35
C ASN A 181 -16.12 12.29 9.64
N GLY A 182 -14.91 11.95 9.19
CA GLY A 182 -14.29 10.65 9.42
C GLY A 182 -14.86 9.49 8.59
N LYS A 183 -15.82 9.75 7.71
CA LYS A 183 -16.34 8.78 6.74
C LYS A 183 -15.80 9.06 5.35
N TYR A 184 -15.68 8.03 4.55
CA TYR A 184 -15.18 8.11 3.18
C TYR A 184 -16.12 7.36 2.24
N PRO A 185 -16.34 7.85 1.02
CA PRO A 185 -17.12 7.14 0.01
C PRO A 185 -16.56 5.74 -0.23
N VAL A 186 -17.45 4.81 -0.57
CA VAL A 186 -17.04 3.44 -0.89
C VAL A 186 -16.15 3.44 -2.12
N SER A 187 -15.02 2.76 -2.01
CA SER A 187 -14.01 2.62 -3.04
C SER A 187 -13.47 1.21 -3.11
N ALA A 188 -12.89 0.86 -4.25
CA ALA A 188 -12.16 -0.38 -4.46
C ALA A 188 -10.69 -0.10 -4.64
N SER A 189 -9.85 -0.99 -4.11
CA SER A 189 -8.43 -1.05 -4.38
C SER A 189 -8.08 -2.41 -4.95
N PHE A 190 -7.21 -2.41 -5.96
CA PHE A 190 -6.77 -3.59 -6.69
C PHE A 190 -5.27 -3.75 -6.50
N TYR A 191 -4.81 -4.97 -6.18
CA TYR A 191 -3.40 -5.25 -5.99
C TYR A 191 -3.03 -6.59 -6.58
N THR A 192 -1.90 -6.64 -7.27
CA THR A 192 -1.25 -7.91 -7.65
C THR A 192 -0.72 -8.61 -6.40
N ASN A 193 -0.75 -9.94 -6.40
CA ASN A 193 -0.04 -10.74 -5.41
C ASN A 193 1.46 -10.71 -5.72
N SER A 194 2.18 -9.70 -5.20
CA SER A 194 3.61 -9.52 -5.41
C SER A 194 4.46 -10.64 -4.80
N PHE A 195 3.92 -11.43 -3.86
CA PHE A 195 4.61 -12.61 -3.34
C PHE A 195 4.75 -13.73 -4.38
N LEU A 196 3.84 -13.80 -5.36
CA LEU A 196 3.88 -14.73 -6.49
C LEU A 196 4.46 -14.09 -7.75
N HIS A 197 4.17 -12.82 -7.99
CA HIS A 197 4.43 -12.11 -9.24
C HIS A 197 5.40 -10.96 -9.03
N ARG A 198 6.67 -11.27 -8.73
CA ARG A 198 7.72 -10.28 -8.42
C ARG A 198 8.07 -9.34 -9.57
N SER A 199 7.89 -9.79 -10.81
CA SER A 199 8.20 -9.01 -12.02
C SER A 199 7.03 -8.19 -12.55
N GLY A 200 5.94 -8.08 -11.78
CA GLY A 200 4.69 -7.47 -12.18
C GLY A 200 3.56 -8.52 -12.26
N GLY A 201 2.32 -8.03 -12.32
CA GLY A 201 1.13 -8.89 -12.35
C GLY A 201 0.93 -9.61 -13.67
N ILE A 202 0.01 -10.58 -13.69
CA ILE A 202 -0.43 -11.28 -14.90
C ILE A 202 -1.49 -10.50 -15.68
N PHE A 203 -1.94 -9.37 -15.15
CA PHE A 203 -2.99 -8.52 -15.72
C PHE A 203 -2.78 -7.07 -15.29
N ASP A 204 -3.02 -6.13 -16.19
CA ASP A 204 -3.01 -4.70 -15.87
C ASP A 204 -4.29 -4.33 -15.11
N LEU A 205 -4.19 -4.17 -13.80
CA LEU A 205 -5.32 -3.89 -12.91
C LEU A 205 -5.93 -2.50 -13.14
N THR A 206 -5.23 -1.58 -13.82
CA THR A 206 -5.79 -0.27 -14.17
C THR A 206 -6.99 -0.39 -15.09
N LEU A 207 -7.06 -1.46 -15.91
CA LEU A 207 -8.22 -1.76 -16.75
C LEU A 207 -9.47 -2.03 -15.91
N MET A 208 -9.32 -2.66 -14.73
CA MET A 208 -10.43 -2.84 -13.79
C MET A 208 -10.81 -1.52 -13.13
N ALA A 209 -9.82 -0.75 -12.68
CA ALA A 209 -10.07 0.54 -12.01
C ALA A 209 -10.82 1.52 -12.92
N THR A 210 -10.47 1.56 -14.21
CA THR A 210 -11.05 2.49 -15.18
C THR A 210 -12.32 1.96 -15.86
N LEU A 211 -12.69 0.70 -15.65
CA LEU A 211 -13.87 0.09 -16.29
C LEU A 211 -15.16 0.86 -16.01
N LEU A 212 -15.33 1.28 -14.78
CA LEU A 212 -16.56 1.95 -14.30
C LEU A 212 -16.31 3.38 -13.82
N ASP A 213 -15.09 3.71 -13.43
CA ASP A 213 -14.69 5.03 -12.94
C ASP A 213 -13.59 5.61 -13.84
N PRO A 214 -13.93 6.58 -14.75
CA PRO A 214 -12.93 7.21 -15.61
C PRO A 214 -11.80 7.91 -14.85
N ASP A 215 -12.04 8.31 -13.60
CA ASP A 215 -11.04 8.92 -12.71
C ASP A 215 -10.27 7.86 -11.89
N GLY A 216 -10.61 6.59 -12.06
CA GLY A 216 -9.87 5.47 -11.48
C GLY A 216 -8.48 5.35 -12.08
N GLY A 217 -7.54 4.75 -11.35
CA GLY A 217 -6.19 4.57 -11.87
C GLY A 217 -5.17 4.25 -10.79
N GLY A 218 -3.90 4.38 -11.18
CA GLY A 218 -2.74 4.05 -10.37
C GLY A 218 -1.68 3.32 -11.20
N HIS A 219 -1.01 2.36 -10.58
CA HIS A 219 -0.06 1.49 -11.27
C HIS A 219 -0.72 0.19 -11.74
N ALA A 220 -0.18 -0.45 -12.76
CA ALA A 220 -0.67 -1.74 -13.27
C ALA A 220 -0.84 -2.81 -12.19
N ASN A 221 -0.02 -2.74 -11.12
CA ASN A 221 -0.02 -3.70 -10.01
C ASN A 221 -0.68 -3.20 -8.71
N ALA A 222 -1.02 -1.91 -8.64
CA ALA A 222 -1.63 -1.28 -7.46
C ALA A 222 -2.42 -0.04 -7.90
N CYS A 223 -3.73 -0.13 -7.92
CA CYS A 223 -4.61 0.94 -8.37
C CYS A 223 -5.93 0.94 -7.59
N GLY A 224 -6.80 1.89 -7.88
CA GLY A 224 -8.10 1.97 -7.23
C GLY A 224 -9.08 2.85 -7.97
N CYS A 225 -10.34 2.77 -7.56
CA CYS A 225 -11.43 3.56 -8.10
C CYS A 225 -12.55 3.73 -7.07
N ARG A 226 -13.48 4.62 -7.36
CA ARG A 226 -14.75 4.72 -6.63
C ARG A 226 -15.69 3.60 -7.06
N ILE A 227 -16.54 3.14 -6.15
CA ILE A 227 -17.69 2.32 -6.52
C ILE A 227 -18.71 3.23 -7.25
N GLN A 228 -19.22 2.75 -8.36
CA GLN A 228 -20.22 3.48 -9.15
C GLN A 228 -21.61 2.90 -8.94
N PRO A 229 -22.63 3.75 -8.79
CA PRO A 229 -24.02 3.30 -8.78
C PRO A 229 -24.43 2.87 -10.19
N ILE A 230 -24.87 1.62 -10.34
CA ILE A 230 -25.18 0.99 -11.64
C ILE A 230 -26.66 0.69 -11.74
N GLY A 231 -27.32 1.28 -12.74
CA GLY A 231 -28.71 1.01 -13.12
C GLY A 231 -28.84 0.18 -14.38
N GLU A 232 -30.06 0.08 -14.93
CA GLU A 232 -30.35 -0.70 -16.14
C GLU A 232 -29.64 -0.15 -17.39
N HIS A 233 -29.36 1.15 -17.42
CA HIS A 233 -28.81 1.85 -18.60
C HIS A 233 -27.36 2.33 -18.38
N GLY A 234 -26.68 1.87 -17.32
CA GLY A 234 -25.31 2.25 -17.00
C GLY A 234 -25.18 2.97 -15.65
N ILE A 235 -24.16 3.82 -15.53
CA ILE A 235 -23.88 4.56 -14.29
C ILE A 235 -24.95 5.63 -14.07
N GLU A 236 -25.46 5.70 -12.84
CA GLU A 236 -26.51 6.61 -12.41
C GLU A 236 -25.96 7.69 -11.45
N ASN A 237 -26.62 8.85 -11.43
CA ASN A 237 -26.29 9.92 -10.48
C ASN A 237 -27.15 9.78 -9.21
N ARG A 238 -26.77 8.85 -8.33
CA ARG A 238 -27.37 8.61 -7.02
C ARG A 238 -26.32 8.12 -6.05
N GLN A 239 -26.69 8.01 -4.78
CA GLN A 239 -25.83 7.39 -3.78
C GLN A 239 -25.62 5.89 -4.07
N VAL A 240 -24.42 5.43 -3.75
CA VAL A 240 -24.02 4.02 -3.85
C VAL A 240 -24.77 3.20 -2.80
N SER A 241 -25.30 2.06 -3.22
CA SER A 241 -25.93 1.03 -2.38
C SER A 241 -25.04 -0.20 -2.22
N GLU A 242 -25.40 -1.11 -1.33
CA GLU A 242 -24.73 -2.41 -1.20
C GLU A 242 -24.84 -3.27 -2.47
N ASP A 243 -25.97 -3.17 -3.19
CA ASP A 243 -26.17 -3.88 -4.46
C ASP A 243 -25.22 -3.36 -5.54
N ASP A 244 -24.90 -2.04 -5.53
CA ASP A 244 -23.93 -1.49 -6.47
C ASP A 244 -22.53 -2.03 -6.23
N ILE A 245 -22.14 -2.22 -4.99
CA ILE A 245 -20.85 -2.85 -4.67
C ILE A 245 -20.77 -4.24 -5.29
N GLN A 246 -21.83 -5.04 -5.14
CA GLN A 246 -21.86 -6.39 -5.68
C GLN A 246 -21.82 -6.38 -7.23
N ARG A 247 -22.57 -5.48 -7.89
CA ARG A 247 -22.57 -5.34 -9.35
C ARG A 247 -21.20 -4.89 -9.89
N ASN A 248 -20.53 -3.95 -9.20
CA ASN A 248 -19.17 -3.54 -9.56
C ASN A 248 -18.22 -4.73 -9.49
N ILE A 249 -18.26 -5.51 -8.40
CA ILE A 249 -17.44 -6.71 -8.22
C ILE A 249 -17.68 -7.72 -9.35
N GLU A 250 -18.92 -8.00 -9.70
CA GLU A 250 -19.28 -8.95 -10.77
C GLU A 250 -18.71 -8.55 -12.14
N LEU A 251 -18.73 -7.25 -12.45
CA LEU A 251 -18.15 -6.74 -13.69
C LEU A 251 -16.62 -6.86 -13.71
N TRP A 252 -15.96 -6.60 -12.58
CA TRP A 252 -14.52 -6.80 -12.45
C TRP A 252 -14.14 -8.28 -12.50
N GLN A 253 -14.90 -9.16 -11.86
CA GLN A 253 -14.69 -10.61 -11.95
C GLN A 253 -14.87 -11.13 -13.39
N LYS A 254 -15.87 -10.62 -14.11
CA LYS A 254 -16.05 -10.94 -15.52
C LYS A 254 -14.82 -10.52 -16.34
N MET A 255 -14.37 -9.25 -16.22
CA MET A 255 -13.15 -8.80 -16.92
C MET A 255 -11.93 -9.63 -16.53
N TRP A 256 -11.77 -9.97 -15.24
CA TRP A 256 -10.70 -10.82 -14.77
C TRP A 256 -10.74 -12.23 -15.38
N SER A 257 -11.91 -12.82 -15.53
CA SER A 257 -12.08 -14.16 -16.11
C SER A 257 -11.80 -14.20 -17.62
N GLU A 258 -11.93 -13.06 -18.31
CA GLU A 258 -11.69 -12.90 -19.75
C GLU A 258 -10.24 -12.47 -20.09
N ARG A 259 -9.33 -12.35 -19.08
CA ARG A 259 -7.93 -11.93 -19.26
C ARG A 259 -7.10 -12.87 -20.10
#